data_948acd44fda2646166101179155150ab
#
_entry.id   948acd44fda2646166101179155150ab
#
_cell.length_a   1.000
_cell.length_b   1.000
_cell.length_c   1.000
_cell.angle_alpha   90.00
_cell.angle_beta   90.00
_cell.angle_gamma   90.00
#
_symmetry.space_group_name_H-M   'P 1'
#
loop_
_entity.id
_entity.type
_entity.pdbx_description
1 polymer ?
#
loop_
_entity_poly.entity_id
_entity_poly.type
_entity_poly.pdbx_seq_one_letter_code
_entity_poly.pdbx_strand_id
1 'polypeptide(L)'
;MDVFIGILTNIFEEGFIYGIMAMGVYISYKVMDFPDLSVDGTFPLGMCITASMITAGADPLLACIVAFIAGSLAGCITGILNVKLKITDLLSGILVMTAMWSVNLAITKGSAVLPFYNKSTIFNTGLVQILPESIYKYRILIVAGLMMLIVKILMDLYLKTKSGLLLRAAGDNPQFVTSMSRNPGAMKIIGLAIGNGCTALAGSILSQQNESANITSGTGMVVMSLASVIIGTSIFSKVKFMKATTMAVIGAI
;
A
#
# COMPACT_ATOMS: atom_id res chain seq x y z
N MET A 1 -20.65 26.30 -6.10
CA MET A 1 -19.84 25.52 -7.08
C MET A 1 -18.51 25.10 -6.47
N ASP A 2 -17.86 25.97 -5.68
CA ASP A 2 -16.55 25.69 -5.06
C ASP A 2 -16.55 24.52 -4.05
N VAL A 3 -17.63 24.33 -3.27
CA VAL A 3 -17.77 23.23 -2.33
C VAL A 3 -17.81 21.88 -3.05
N PHE A 4 -18.55 21.80 -4.16
CA PHE A 4 -18.66 20.58 -4.96
C PHE A 4 -17.30 20.20 -5.60
N ILE A 5 -16.59 21.20 -6.13
CA ILE A 5 -15.24 21.00 -6.68
C ILE A 5 -14.28 20.54 -5.57
N GLY A 6 -14.38 21.13 -4.36
CA GLY A 6 -13.56 20.73 -3.21
C GLY A 6 -13.78 19.27 -2.80
N ILE A 7 -15.05 18.84 -2.73
CA ILE A 7 -15.40 17.44 -2.42
C ILE A 7 -14.84 16.49 -3.50
N LEU A 8 -15.02 16.85 -4.77
CA LEU A 8 -14.52 16.03 -5.88
C LEU A 8 -12.98 15.91 -5.83
N THR A 9 -12.29 16.99 -5.52
CA THR A 9 -10.84 16.98 -5.38
C THR A 9 -10.38 16.06 -4.25
N ASN A 10 -11.02 16.14 -3.07
CA ASN A 10 -10.71 15.25 -1.94
C ASN A 10 -10.94 13.77 -2.27
N ILE A 11 -12.03 13.44 -2.98
CA ILE A 11 -12.31 12.05 -3.42
C ILE A 11 -11.15 11.52 -4.26
N PHE A 12 -10.65 12.31 -5.21
CA PHE A 12 -9.52 11.87 -6.03
C PHE A 12 -8.20 11.82 -5.25
N GLU A 13 -7.95 12.76 -4.33
CA GLU A 13 -6.75 12.79 -3.50
C GLU A 13 -6.64 11.52 -2.65
N GLU A 14 -7.69 11.20 -1.89
CA GLU A 14 -7.74 9.99 -1.08
C GLU A 14 -7.81 8.73 -1.95
N GLY A 15 -8.59 8.75 -3.04
CA GLY A 15 -8.71 7.65 -3.97
C GLY A 15 -7.39 7.25 -4.61
N PHE A 16 -6.49 8.19 -4.93
CA PHE A 16 -5.16 7.88 -5.44
C PHE A 16 -4.28 7.21 -4.37
N ILE A 17 -4.36 7.65 -3.12
CA ILE A 17 -3.59 7.07 -2.02
C ILE A 17 -4.09 5.65 -1.71
N TYR A 18 -5.40 5.46 -1.56
CA TYR A 18 -5.99 4.14 -1.36
C TYR A 18 -5.83 3.24 -2.59
N GLY A 19 -5.72 3.82 -3.79
CA GLY A 19 -5.39 3.11 -5.01
C GLY A 19 -4.02 2.42 -4.97
N ILE A 20 -3.02 3.03 -4.30
CA ILE A 20 -1.71 2.40 -4.06
C ILE A 20 -1.87 1.16 -3.17
N MET A 21 -2.66 1.27 -2.09
CA MET A 21 -2.95 0.16 -1.20
C MET A 21 -3.74 -0.94 -1.93
N ALA A 22 -4.76 -0.57 -2.70
CA ALA A 22 -5.56 -1.51 -3.48
C ALA A 22 -4.73 -2.29 -4.50
N MET A 23 -3.73 -1.68 -5.13
CA MET A 23 -2.77 -2.38 -6.00
C MET A 23 -1.93 -3.41 -5.22
N GLY A 24 -1.53 -3.10 -3.99
CA GLY A 24 -0.84 -4.04 -3.11
C GLY A 24 -1.72 -5.24 -2.77
N VAL A 25 -2.95 -4.99 -2.32
CA VAL A 25 -3.91 -6.03 -1.97
C VAL A 25 -4.39 -6.82 -3.20
N TYR A 26 -4.42 -6.20 -4.39
CA TYR A 26 -4.67 -6.92 -5.64
C TYR A 26 -3.66 -8.08 -5.85
N ILE A 27 -2.38 -7.88 -5.51
CA ILE A 27 -1.39 -8.96 -5.61
C ILE A 27 -1.69 -10.09 -4.62
N SER A 28 -1.91 -9.78 -3.35
CA SER A 28 -2.16 -10.81 -2.33
C SER A 28 -3.47 -11.53 -2.58
N TYR A 29 -4.55 -10.81 -2.78
CA TYR A 29 -5.90 -11.37 -2.88
C TYR A 29 -6.19 -11.99 -4.26
N LYS A 30 -6.00 -11.20 -5.36
CA LYS A 30 -6.45 -11.64 -6.69
C LYS A 30 -5.41 -12.46 -7.44
N VAL A 31 -4.11 -12.17 -7.22
CA VAL A 31 -3.03 -12.88 -7.92
C VAL A 31 -2.61 -14.14 -7.18
N MET A 32 -2.60 -14.13 -5.83
CA MET A 32 -2.13 -15.26 -5.02
C MET A 32 -3.23 -16.03 -4.29
N ASP A 33 -4.48 -15.56 -4.37
CA ASP A 33 -5.61 -16.09 -3.62
C ASP A 33 -5.33 -16.18 -2.10
N PHE A 34 -4.70 -15.13 -1.57
CA PHE A 34 -4.27 -15.01 -0.19
C PHE A 34 -4.93 -13.79 0.48
N PRO A 35 -5.97 -13.97 1.33
CA PRO A 35 -6.57 -12.88 2.09
C PRO A 35 -5.63 -12.45 3.21
N ASP A 36 -4.86 -11.39 2.97
CA ASP A 36 -3.85 -10.90 3.90
C ASP A 36 -4.42 -9.88 4.89
N LEU A 37 -4.60 -10.29 6.13
CA LEU A 37 -5.04 -9.40 7.21
C LEU A 37 -3.90 -8.57 7.83
N SER A 38 -2.64 -8.82 7.47
CA SER A 38 -1.51 -8.02 7.97
C SER A 38 -1.53 -6.58 7.48
N VAL A 39 -2.28 -6.29 6.42
CA VAL A 39 -2.53 -4.95 5.87
C VAL A 39 -2.99 -3.95 6.93
N ASP A 40 -3.91 -4.36 7.83
CA ASP A 40 -4.41 -3.52 8.92
C ASP A 40 -3.30 -3.10 9.90
N GLY A 41 -2.22 -3.89 10.01
CA GLY A 41 -1.04 -3.56 10.83
C GLY A 41 0.04 -2.80 10.07
N THR A 42 0.22 -3.08 8.79
CA THR A 42 1.30 -2.50 7.97
C THR A 42 0.94 -1.12 7.42
N PHE A 43 -0.34 -0.81 7.25
CA PHE A 43 -0.78 0.52 6.88
C PHE A 43 -0.38 1.57 7.94
N PRO A 44 -0.74 1.41 9.23
CA PRO A 44 -0.27 2.32 10.27
C PRO A 44 1.24 2.23 10.53
N LEU A 45 1.90 1.10 10.22
CA LEU A 45 3.36 1.01 10.29
C LEU A 45 4.00 2.07 9.38
N GLY A 46 3.52 2.18 8.13
CA GLY A 46 3.98 3.22 7.22
C GLY A 46 3.77 4.62 7.76
N MET A 47 2.59 4.89 8.36
CA MET A 47 2.28 6.18 8.98
C MET A 47 3.25 6.50 10.15
N CYS A 48 3.45 5.55 11.07
CA CYS A 48 4.28 5.74 12.27
C CYS A 48 5.76 5.95 11.92
N ILE A 49 6.30 5.18 10.97
CA ILE A 49 7.68 5.36 10.49
C ILE A 49 7.86 6.74 9.91
N THR A 50 6.95 7.15 9.04
CA THR A 50 7.00 8.45 8.39
C THR A 50 6.93 9.60 9.39
N ALA A 51 5.98 9.55 10.32
CA ALA A 51 5.86 10.56 11.37
C ALA A 51 7.11 10.63 12.25
N SER A 52 7.66 9.48 12.65
CA SER A 52 8.88 9.43 13.45
C SER A 52 10.09 10.00 12.70
N MET A 53 10.24 9.69 11.41
CA MET A 53 11.36 10.18 10.59
C MET A 53 11.24 11.69 10.32
N ILE A 54 10.05 12.17 9.99
CA ILE A 54 9.80 13.60 9.72
C ILE A 54 9.98 14.43 11.01
N THR A 55 9.53 13.91 12.16
CA THR A 55 9.77 14.59 13.44
C THR A 55 11.25 14.66 13.78
N ALA A 56 12.04 13.69 13.37
CA ALA A 56 13.50 13.68 13.50
C ALA A 56 14.22 14.56 12.45
N GLY A 57 13.50 15.18 11.51
CA GLY A 57 14.08 16.06 10.49
C GLY A 57 14.56 15.34 9.22
N ALA A 58 14.16 14.08 9.00
CA ALA A 58 14.52 13.35 7.81
C ALA A 58 13.72 13.83 6.58
N ASP A 59 14.26 13.57 5.39
CA ASP A 59 13.61 13.87 4.11
C ASP A 59 12.29 13.10 3.96
N PRO A 60 11.18 13.76 3.57
CA PRO A 60 9.87 13.12 3.42
C PRO A 60 9.85 11.99 2.39
N LEU A 61 10.61 12.11 1.30
CA LEU A 61 10.66 11.11 0.25
C LEU A 61 11.43 9.87 0.71
N LEU A 62 12.49 10.09 1.49
CA LEU A 62 13.25 9.01 2.12
C LEU A 62 12.38 8.27 3.14
N ALA A 63 11.52 8.97 3.88
CA ALA A 63 10.56 8.34 4.79
C ALA A 63 9.58 7.40 4.05
N CYS A 64 9.11 7.78 2.85
CA CYS A 64 8.28 6.90 2.01
C CYS A 64 9.02 5.62 1.60
N ILE A 65 10.29 5.72 1.22
CA ILE A 65 11.10 4.57 0.83
C ILE A 65 11.32 3.63 2.02
N VAL A 66 11.65 4.17 3.19
CA VAL A 66 11.84 3.37 4.41
C VAL A 66 10.53 2.71 4.84
N ALA A 67 9.40 3.41 4.74
CA ALA A 67 8.08 2.85 5.00
C ALA A 67 7.76 1.66 4.07
N PHE A 68 8.03 1.79 2.76
CA PHE A 68 7.89 0.70 1.80
C PHE A 68 8.74 -0.52 2.16
N ILE A 69 10.01 -0.31 2.52
CA ILE A 69 10.93 -1.40 2.91
C ILE A 69 10.43 -2.07 4.19
N ALA A 70 10.03 -1.31 5.20
CA ALA A 70 9.52 -1.85 6.45
C ALA A 70 8.23 -2.65 6.27
N GLY A 71 7.29 -2.15 5.46
CA GLY A 71 6.09 -2.88 5.06
C GLY A 71 6.43 -4.16 4.31
N SER A 72 7.40 -4.12 3.40
CA SER A 72 7.86 -5.31 2.68
C SER A 72 8.47 -6.36 3.62
N LEU A 73 9.21 -5.95 4.64
CA LEU A 73 9.75 -6.85 5.67
C LEU A 73 8.62 -7.47 6.49
N ALA A 74 7.61 -6.71 6.88
CA ALA A 74 6.42 -7.23 7.58
C ALA A 74 5.69 -8.27 6.72
N GLY A 75 5.49 -8.01 5.42
CA GLY A 75 4.92 -8.96 4.47
C GLY A 75 5.78 -10.20 4.28
N CYS A 76 7.11 -10.08 4.30
CA CYS A 76 8.02 -11.24 4.32
C CYS A 76 7.79 -12.10 5.56
N ILE A 77 7.61 -11.50 6.73
CA ILE A 77 7.32 -12.22 7.99
C ILE A 77 6.01 -13.00 7.85
N THR A 78 4.94 -12.36 7.35
CA THR A 78 3.65 -13.03 7.08
C THR A 78 3.85 -14.24 6.17
N GLY A 79 4.58 -14.06 5.07
CA GLY A 79 4.87 -15.12 4.13
C GLY A 79 5.72 -16.26 4.71
N ILE A 80 6.69 -15.95 5.56
CA ILE A 80 7.52 -16.97 6.23
C ILE A 80 6.69 -17.78 7.23
N LEU A 81 5.83 -17.13 8.01
CA LEU A 81 4.90 -17.81 8.92
C LEU A 81 4.00 -18.79 8.17
N ASN A 82 3.47 -18.37 7.04
CA ASN A 82 2.61 -19.21 6.22
C ASN A 82 3.38 -20.36 5.57
N VAL A 83 4.48 -20.07 4.86
CA VAL A 83 5.18 -21.05 4.03
C VAL A 83 6.06 -22.00 4.84
N LYS A 84 6.85 -21.47 5.80
CA LYS A 84 7.80 -22.29 6.56
C LYS A 84 7.16 -22.94 7.80
N LEU A 85 6.33 -22.18 8.52
CA LEU A 85 5.66 -22.70 9.72
C LEU A 85 4.31 -23.34 9.41
N LYS A 86 3.86 -23.31 8.15
CA LYS A 86 2.60 -23.89 7.67
C LYS A 86 1.37 -23.39 8.45
N ILE A 87 1.44 -22.16 8.92
CA ILE A 87 0.30 -21.47 9.56
C ILE A 87 -0.69 -21.09 8.46
N THR A 88 -1.99 -21.20 8.72
CA THR A 88 -3.03 -20.83 7.74
C THR A 88 -2.91 -19.37 7.32
N ASP A 89 -3.36 -19.04 6.12
CA ASP A 89 -3.24 -17.71 5.52
C ASP A 89 -3.81 -16.62 6.43
N LEU A 90 -5.05 -16.83 6.92
CA LEU A 90 -5.72 -15.89 7.83
C LEU A 90 -4.97 -15.73 9.16
N LEU A 91 -4.53 -16.82 9.77
CA LEU A 91 -3.88 -16.77 11.07
C LEU A 91 -2.50 -16.12 10.99
N SER A 92 -1.75 -16.33 9.91
CA SER A 92 -0.46 -15.68 9.70
C SER A 92 -0.62 -14.16 9.58
N GLY A 93 -1.67 -13.69 8.87
CA GLY A 93 -2.02 -12.27 8.77
C GLY A 93 -2.39 -11.66 10.12
N ILE A 94 -3.25 -12.33 10.90
CA ILE A 94 -3.67 -11.85 12.24
C ILE A 94 -2.46 -11.75 13.19
N LEU A 95 -1.58 -12.75 13.19
CA LEU A 95 -0.38 -12.73 14.04
C LEU A 95 0.52 -11.54 13.72
N VAL A 96 0.75 -11.27 12.44
CA VAL A 96 1.57 -10.12 12.04
C VAL A 96 0.85 -8.80 12.32
N MET A 97 -0.45 -8.71 12.07
CA MET A 97 -1.25 -7.52 12.40
C MET A 97 -1.12 -7.17 13.89
N THR A 98 -1.30 -8.14 14.78
CA THR A 98 -1.18 -7.90 16.23
C THR A 98 0.24 -7.59 16.67
N ALA A 99 1.25 -8.23 16.06
CA ALA A 99 2.66 -7.88 16.32
C ALA A 99 3.00 -6.46 15.86
N MET A 100 2.50 -6.06 14.67
CA MET A 100 2.71 -4.70 14.15
C MET A 100 2.06 -3.63 15.03
N TRP A 101 0.96 -3.92 15.70
CA TRP A 101 0.38 -2.98 16.68
C TRP A 101 1.39 -2.60 17.76
N SER A 102 2.10 -3.57 18.32
CA SER A 102 3.13 -3.33 19.34
C SER A 102 4.34 -2.59 18.77
N VAL A 103 4.75 -2.93 17.54
CA VAL A 103 5.84 -2.26 16.82
C VAL A 103 5.48 -0.79 16.56
N ASN A 104 4.28 -0.52 16.07
CA ASN A 104 3.80 0.83 15.80
C ASN A 104 3.79 1.68 17.07
N LEU A 105 3.32 1.11 18.19
CA LEU A 105 3.32 1.79 19.50
C LEU A 105 4.75 2.06 19.98
N ALA A 106 5.69 1.15 19.76
CA ALA A 106 7.10 1.36 20.10
C ALA A 106 7.74 2.48 19.26
N ILE A 107 7.46 2.55 17.96
CA ILE A 107 7.94 3.61 17.06
C ILE A 107 7.42 4.98 17.49
N THR A 108 6.16 5.08 17.89
CA THR A 108 5.53 6.33 18.34
C THR A 108 5.79 6.65 19.82
N LYS A 109 6.69 5.91 20.48
CA LYS A 109 7.03 6.09 21.90
C LYS A 109 5.83 6.03 22.84
N GLY A 110 4.89 5.14 22.54
CA GLY A 110 3.68 4.92 23.36
C GLY A 110 2.50 5.84 23.03
N SER A 111 2.62 6.74 22.05
CA SER A 111 1.52 7.62 21.66
C SER A 111 0.67 6.96 20.57
N ALA A 112 -0.66 6.93 20.76
CA ALA A 112 -1.58 6.42 19.75
C ALA A 112 -1.63 7.31 18.50
N VAL A 113 -1.40 8.62 18.68
CA VAL A 113 -1.35 9.63 17.61
C VAL A 113 -0.04 10.42 17.74
N LEU A 114 0.71 10.51 16.67
CA LEU A 114 1.93 11.30 16.58
C LEU A 114 1.73 12.41 15.53
N PRO A 115 1.42 13.65 15.95
CA PRO A 115 1.29 14.79 15.04
C PRO A 115 2.67 15.35 14.66
N PHE A 116 2.81 15.86 13.44
CA PHE A 116 4.01 16.54 12.95
C PHE A 116 3.67 17.78 12.10
N TYR A 117 2.74 18.59 12.61
CA TYR A 117 2.32 19.82 11.98
C TYR A 117 3.49 20.76 11.66
N ASN A 118 3.38 21.53 10.59
CA ASN A 118 4.38 22.49 10.13
C ASN A 118 5.77 21.88 9.83
N LYS A 119 5.85 20.58 9.60
CA LYS A 119 7.07 19.91 9.13
C LYS A 119 7.08 19.78 7.61
N SER A 120 8.26 19.53 7.07
CA SER A 120 8.42 19.25 5.64
C SER A 120 7.72 17.95 5.27
N THR A 121 6.84 18.01 4.26
CA THR A 121 6.15 16.86 3.68
C THR A 121 6.39 16.81 2.19
N ILE A 122 6.10 15.68 1.54
CA ILE A 122 6.16 15.58 0.07
C ILE A 122 5.23 16.59 -0.62
N PHE A 123 4.22 17.10 0.10
CA PHE A 123 3.25 18.06 -0.40
C PHE A 123 3.67 19.53 -0.21
N ASN A 124 4.74 19.78 0.57
CA ASN A 124 5.22 21.15 0.89
C ASN A 124 6.67 21.38 0.42
N THR A 125 7.41 20.33 0.03
CA THR A 125 8.82 20.41 -0.35
C THR A 125 9.08 19.83 -1.74
N GLY A 126 10.25 20.11 -2.29
CA GLY A 126 10.73 19.56 -3.55
C GLY A 126 9.95 20.05 -4.78
N LEU A 127 9.39 19.10 -5.54
CA LEU A 127 8.71 19.40 -6.81
C LEU A 127 7.52 20.37 -6.68
N VAL A 128 6.92 20.45 -5.50
CA VAL A 128 5.75 21.31 -5.25
C VAL A 128 6.12 22.80 -5.23
N GLN A 129 7.36 23.14 -4.85
CA GLN A 129 7.83 24.54 -4.83
C GLN A 129 8.00 25.14 -6.22
N ILE A 130 8.07 24.29 -7.26
CA ILE A 130 8.21 24.73 -8.67
C ILE A 130 6.83 25.03 -9.28
N LEU A 131 5.73 24.62 -8.61
CA LEU A 131 4.37 24.81 -9.13
C LEU A 131 3.93 26.28 -9.08
N PRO A 132 3.30 26.81 -10.15
CA PRO A 132 2.71 28.13 -10.16
C PRO A 132 1.63 28.28 -9.08
N GLU A 133 1.49 29.48 -8.49
CA GLU A 133 0.49 29.75 -7.43
C GLU A 133 -0.94 29.37 -7.81
N SER A 134 -1.30 29.48 -9.08
CA SER A 134 -2.63 29.10 -9.60
C SER A 134 -2.94 27.60 -9.43
N ILE A 135 -1.91 26.75 -9.41
CA ILE A 135 -2.06 25.28 -9.34
C ILE A 135 -1.75 24.77 -7.92
N TYR A 136 -1.21 25.62 -7.05
CA TYR A 136 -0.81 25.26 -5.70
C TYR A 136 -1.97 24.67 -4.86
N LYS A 137 -3.21 25.06 -5.15
CA LYS A 137 -4.42 24.52 -4.53
C LYS A 137 -4.58 22.99 -4.77
N TYR A 138 -4.10 22.49 -5.91
CA TYR A 138 -4.22 21.07 -6.31
C TYR A 138 -2.93 20.27 -6.05
N ARG A 139 -2.01 20.79 -5.24
CA ARG A 139 -0.70 20.18 -4.98
C ARG A 139 -0.81 18.73 -4.47
N ILE A 140 -1.76 18.44 -3.57
CA ILE A 140 -1.98 17.12 -3.01
C ILE A 140 -2.43 16.16 -4.10
N LEU A 141 -3.42 16.57 -4.91
CA LEU A 141 -3.93 15.80 -6.03
C LEU A 141 -2.83 15.41 -7.02
N ILE A 142 -1.98 16.37 -7.39
CA ILE A 142 -0.89 16.18 -8.37
C ILE A 142 0.16 15.22 -7.82
N VAL A 143 0.60 15.42 -6.58
CA VAL A 143 1.64 14.58 -5.96
C VAL A 143 1.12 13.17 -5.69
N ALA A 144 -0.09 13.03 -5.13
CA ALA A 144 -0.72 11.72 -4.90
C ALA A 144 -0.94 10.96 -6.22
N GLY A 145 -1.44 11.66 -7.26
CA GLY A 145 -1.61 11.09 -8.59
C GLY A 145 -0.29 10.66 -9.23
N LEU A 146 0.77 11.46 -9.08
CA LEU A 146 2.10 11.12 -9.59
C LEU A 146 2.67 9.89 -8.87
N MET A 147 2.58 9.84 -7.54
CA MET A 147 3.02 8.69 -6.74
C MET A 147 2.25 7.42 -7.11
N MET A 148 0.93 7.51 -7.23
CA MET A 148 0.10 6.40 -7.70
C MET A 148 0.50 5.93 -9.10
N LEU A 149 0.76 6.86 -10.02
CA LEU A 149 1.18 6.52 -11.38
C LEU A 149 2.54 5.81 -11.40
N ILE A 150 3.50 6.28 -10.61
CA ILE A 150 4.83 5.64 -10.47
C ILE A 150 4.67 4.21 -9.95
N VAL A 151 3.94 4.03 -8.85
CA VAL A 151 3.71 2.70 -8.26
C VAL A 151 2.99 1.79 -9.25
N LYS A 152 1.99 2.31 -9.97
CA LYS A 152 1.28 1.56 -11.01
C LYS A 152 2.19 1.10 -12.14
N ILE A 153 3.05 1.97 -12.64
CA ILE A 153 4.00 1.62 -13.71
C ILE A 153 4.97 0.54 -13.21
N LEU A 154 5.53 0.70 -12.02
CA LEU A 154 6.44 -0.27 -11.42
C LEU A 154 5.75 -1.63 -11.21
N MET A 155 4.49 -1.63 -10.75
CA MET A 155 3.69 -2.83 -10.55
C MET A 155 3.39 -3.53 -11.88
N ASP A 156 2.98 -2.77 -12.90
CA ASP A 156 2.71 -3.31 -14.25
C ASP A 156 3.97 -3.90 -14.88
N LEU A 157 5.13 -3.26 -14.68
CA LEU A 157 6.41 -3.77 -15.15
C LEU A 157 6.81 -5.04 -14.39
N TYR A 158 6.69 -5.04 -13.05
CA TYR A 158 6.98 -6.21 -12.23
C TYR A 158 6.15 -7.43 -12.66
N LEU A 159 4.84 -7.26 -12.87
CA LEU A 159 3.94 -8.34 -13.27
C LEU A 159 4.26 -8.92 -14.67
N LYS A 160 5.03 -8.20 -15.49
CA LYS A 160 5.54 -8.70 -16.79
C LYS A 160 6.89 -9.42 -16.65
N THR A 161 7.58 -9.29 -15.53
CA THR A 161 8.86 -10.00 -15.31
C THR A 161 8.65 -11.50 -15.12
N LYS A 162 9.73 -12.28 -15.25
CA LYS A 162 9.70 -13.72 -14.97
C LYS A 162 9.17 -14.03 -13.56
N SER A 163 9.54 -13.21 -12.57
CA SER A 163 9.05 -13.35 -11.19
C SER A 163 7.55 -13.08 -11.09
N GLY A 164 7.04 -12.02 -11.72
CA GLY A 164 5.61 -11.69 -11.73
C GLY A 164 4.75 -12.74 -12.46
N LEU A 165 5.27 -13.32 -13.54
CA LEU A 165 4.59 -14.42 -14.24
C LEU A 165 4.53 -15.69 -13.38
N LEU A 166 5.63 -16.02 -12.68
CA LEU A 166 5.68 -17.14 -11.74
C LEU A 166 4.76 -16.92 -10.54
N LEU A 167 4.64 -15.67 -10.08
CA LEU A 167 3.72 -15.29 -9.01
C LEU A 167 2.26 -15.59 -9.40
N ARG A 168 1.84 -15.20 -10.59
CA ARG A 168 0.51 -15.49 -11.13
C ARG A 168 0.30 -17.00 -11.28
N ALA A 169 1.27 -17.68 -11.86
CA ALA A 169 1.21 -19.15 -12.01
C ALA A 169 1.13 -19.87 -10.66
N ALA A 170 1.80 -19.34 -9.61
CA ALA A 170 1.75 -19.91 -8.27
C ALA A 170 0.39 -19.73 -7.58
N GLY A 171 -0.32 -18.64 -7.89
CA GLY A 171 -1.69 -18.43 -7.42
C GLY A 171 -2.69 -19.34 -8.15
N ASP A 172 -2.59 -19.41 -9.48
CA ASP A 172 -3.51 -20.21 -10.28
C ASP A 172 -3.30 -21.72 -10.09
N ASN A 173 -2.04 -22.19 -10.11
CA ASN A 173 -1.70 -23.61 -9.99
C ASN A 173 -0.30 -23.83 -9.38
N PRO A 174 -0.21 -24.01 -8.05
CA PRO A 174 1.07 -24.26 -7.37
C PRO A 174 1.81 -25.51 -7.86
N GLN A 175 1.08 -26.56 -8.31
CA GLN A 175 1.68 -27.79 -8.81
C GLN A 175 2.43 -27.56 -10.12
N PHE A 176 1.90 -26.70 -10.99
CA PHE A 176 2.58 -26.28 -12.22
C PHE A 176 3.91 -25.61 -11.94
N VAL A 177 3.98 -24.73 -10.95
CA VAL A 177 5.23 -24.05 -10.56
C VAL A 177 6.26 -25.05 -10.01
N THR A 178 5.78 -26.03 -9.24
CA THR A 178 6.65 -27.11 -8.71
C THR A 178 7.20 -27.99 -9.83
N SER A 179 6.40 -28.31 -10.87
CA SER A 179 6.87 -29.08 -12.03
C SER A 179 7.95 -28.36 -12.82
N MET A 180 7.99 -27.01 -12.76
CA MET A 180 9.06 -26.19 -13.33
C MET A 180 10.30 -26.08 -12.42
N SER A 181 10.42 -26.91 -11.39
CA SER A 181 11.50 -26.88 -10.39
C SER A 181 11.62 -25.52 -9.67
N ARG A 182 10.49 -24.83 -9.49
CA ARG A 182 10.40 -23.55 -8.73
C ARG A 182 9.61 -23.75 -7.46
N ASN A 183 9.94 -22.97 -6.43
CA ASN A 183 9.27 -23.03 -5.14
C ASN A 183 8.09 -22.04 -5.11
N PRO A 184 6.83 -22.53 -5.11
CA PRO A 184 5.66 -21.63 -5.04
C PRO A 184 5.60 -20.84 -3.72
N GLY A 185 6.14 -21.37 -2.62
CA GLY A 185 6.20 -20.68 -1.35
C GLY A 185 7.09 -19.43 -1.39
N ALA A 186 8.21 -19.48 -2.13
CA ALA A 186 9.04 -18.30 -2.31
C ALA A 186 8.28 -17.17 -3.07
N MET A 187 7.45 -17.55 -4.04
CA MET A 187 6.62 -16.59 -4.77
C MET A 187 5.56 -15.95 -3.85
N LYS A 188 4.94 -16.75 -2.95
CA LYS A 188 4.02 -16.22 -1.93
C LYS A 188 4.71 -15.18 -1.04
N ILE A 189 5.91 -15.45 -0.54
CA ILE A 189 6.66 -14.50 0.31
C ILE A 189 6.92 -13.18 -0.45
N ILE A 190 7.37 -13.26 -1.70
CA ILE A 190 7.64 -12.07 -2.53
C ILE A 190 6.36 -11.26 -2.78
N GLY A 191 5.26 -11.93 -3.10
CA GLY A 191 3.99 -11.25 -3.34
C GLY A 191 3.45 -10.53 -2.12
N LEU A 192 3.51 -11.18 -0.94
CA LEU A 192 3.13 -10.55 0.34
C LEU A 192 4.05 -9.39 0.71
N ALA A 193 5.35 -9.50 0.42
CA ALA A 193 6.31 -8.43 0.62
C ALA A 193 5.95 -7.18 -0.20
N ILE A 194 5.66 -7.37 -1.49
CA ILE A 194 5.28 -6.25 -2.37
C ILE A 194 3.93 -5.67 -1.96
N GLY A 195 2.93 -6.52 -1.64
CA GLY A 195 1.61 -6.09 -1.22
C GLY A 195 1.66 -5.22 0.03
N ASN A 196 2.33 -5.69 1.08
CA ASN A 196 2.49 -4.95 2.33
C ASN A 196 3.40 -3.72 2.18
N GLY A 197 4.40 -3.77 1.30
CA GLY A 197 5.20 -2.60 0.96
C GLY A 197 4.36 -1.48 0.36
N CYS A 198 3.49 -1.78 -0.61
CA CYS A 198 2.56 -0.81 -1.19
C CYS A 198 1.57 -0.27 -0.15
N THR A 199 1.10 -1.13 0.76
CA THR A 199 0.20 -0.74 1.85
C THR A 199 0.87 0.25 2.80
N ALA A 200 2.09 -0.03 3.24
CA ALA A 200 2.85 0.88 4.12
C ALA A 200 3.21 2.18 3.40
N LEU A 201 3.49 2.13 2.09
CA LEU A 201 3.70 3.33 1.28
C LEU A 201 2.44 4.20 1.21
N ALA A 202 1.27 3.61 1.03
CA ALA A 202 -0.01 4.34 1.05
C ALA A 202 -0.23 4.99 2.43
N GLY A 203 0.01 4.28 3.52
CA GLY A 203 -0.03 4.82 4.88
C GLY A 203 0.96 5.98 5.08
N SER A 204 2.18 5.86 4.56
CA SER A 204 3.20 6.92 4.58
C SER A 204 2.71 8.21 3.89
N ILE A 205 2.12 8.08 2.71
CA ILE A 205 1.61 9.23 1.95
C ILE A 205 0.42 9.86 2.66
N LEU A 206 -0.51 9.03 3.17
CA LEU A 206 -1.69 9.53 3.91
C LEU A 206 -1.28 10.27 5.20
N SER A 207 -0.28 9.76 5.94
CA SER A 207 0.20 10.44 7.14
C SER A 207 0.78 11.82 6.83
N GLN A 208 1.43 11.99 5.70
CA GLN A 208 1.97 13.27 5.25
C GLN A 208 0.89 14.24 4.77
N GLN A 209 -0.21 13.73 4.22
CA GLN A 209 -1.38 14.54 3.89
C GLN A 209 -2.06 15.04 5.15
N ASN A 210 -2.25 14.18 6.15
CA ASN A 210 -2.92 14.49 7.41
C ASN A 210 -2.00 15.15 8.45
N GLU A 211 -0.71 15.29 8.15
CA GLU A 211 0.34 15.76 9.06
C GLU A 211 0.32 15.06 10.43
N SER A 212 -0.14 13.82 10.45
CA SER A 212 -0.27 13.01 11.66
C SER A 212 -0.26 11.52 11.35
N ALA A 213 0.30 10.71 12.25
CA ALA A 213 0.16 9.27 12.23
C ALA A 213 -0.78 8.83 13.35
N ASN A 214 -1.71 7.92 13.01
CA ASN A 214 -2.61 7.32 13.97
C ASN A 214 -2.56 5.80 13.84
N ILE A 215 -2.23 5.10 14.94
CA ILE A 215 -2.11 3.64 14.96
C ILE A 215 -3.43 2.95 14.64
N THR A 216 -4.57 3.55 15.01
CA THR A 216 -5.90 2.98 14.79
C THR A 216 -6.39 3.11 13.35
N SER A 217 -5.73 3.93 12.51
CA SER A 217 -6.13 4.16 11.11
C SER A 217 -6.02 2.90 10.23
N GLY A 218 -5.36 1.85 10.69
CA GLY A 218 -5.29 0.57 9.98
C GLY A 218 -6.54 -0.28 10.10
N THR A 219 -7.39 -0.02 11.09
CA THR A 219 -8.55 -0.87 11.37
C THR A 219 -9.57 -0.83 10.24
N GLY A 220 -9.79 -1.96 9.59
CA GLY A 220 -10.73 -2.10 8.47
C GLY A 220 -10.16 -1.76 7.09
N MET A 221 -8.87 -1.41 6.99
CA MET A 221 -8.24 -1.11 5.69
C MET A 221 -8.19 -2.32 4.77
N VAL A 222 -8.09 -3.54 5.33
CA VAL A 222 -8.23 -4.79 4.56
C VAL A 222 -9.58 -4.84 3.85
N VAL A 223 -10.67 -4.58 4.58
CA VAL A 223 -12.03 -4.64 4.03
C VAL A 223 -12.22 -3.59 2.95
N MET A 224 -11.76 -2.37 3.20
CA MET A 224 -11.83 -1.26 2.23
C MET A 224 -11.04 -1.58 0.95
N SER A 225 -9.82 -2.08 1.09
CA SER A 225 -8.98 -2.42 -0.06
C SER A 225 -9.50 -3.63 -0.84
N LEU A 226 -10.03 -4.65 -0.16
CA LEU A 226 -10.67 -5.80 -0.82
C LEU A 226 -11.92 -5.37 -1.58
N ALA A 227 -12.77 -4.53 -0.96
CA ALA A 227 -13.95 -3.97 -1.61
C ALA A 227 -13.56 -3.20 -2.88
N SER A 228 -12.54 -2.34 -2.81
CA SER A 228 -12.00 -1.60 -3.95
C SER A 228 -11.55 -2.53 -5.09
N VAL A 229 -10.79 -3.59 -4.76
CA VAL A 229 -10.32 -4.56 -5.75
C VAL A 229 -11.49 -5.33 -6.37
N ILE A 230 -12.43 -5.81 -5.55
CA ILE A 230 -13.59 -6.59 -6.02
C ILE A 230 -14.51 -5.73 -6.88
N ILE A 231 -14.87 -4.54 -6.44
CA ILE A 231 -15.73 -3.60 -7.17
C ILE A 231 -15.07 -3.22 -8.50
N GLY A 232 -13.81 -2.78 -8.46
CA GLY A 232 -13.08 -2.39 -9.66
C GLY A 232 -12.96 -3.52 -10.67
N THR A 233 -12.56 -4.72 -10.24
CA THR A 233 -12.43 -5.87 -11.14
C THR A 233 -13.76 -6.41 -11.64
N SER A 234 -14.85 -6.33 -10.86
CA SER A 234 -16.18 -6.81 -11.28
C SER A 234 -16.83 -5.88 -12.30
N ILE A 235 -16.84 -4.57 -12.03
CA ILE A 235 -17.47 -3.57 -12.92
C ILE A 235 -16.75 -3.53 -14.27
N PHE A 236 -15.42 -3.50 -14.25
CA PHE A 236 -14.63 -3.32 -15.46
C PHE A 236 -14.15 -4.63 -16.11
N SER A 237 -14.61 -5.81 -15.62
CA SER A 237 -14.24 -7.13 -16.14
C SER A 237 -14.46 -7.29 -17.64
N LYS A 238 -15.48 -6.62 -18.19
CA LYS A 238 -15.85 -6.67 -19.62
C LYS A 238 -14.99 -5.75 -20.50
N VAL A 239 -14.21 -4.85 -19.92
CA VAL A 239 -13.39 -3.88 -20.67
C VAL A 239 -12.03 -4.48 -21.00
N LYS A 240 -11.90 -5.09 -22.18
CA LYS A 240 -10.69 -5.83 -22.62
C LYS A 240 -9.38 -5.03 -22.63
N PHE A 241 -9.44 -3.71 -22.72
CA PHE A 241 -8.26 -2.83 -22.78
C PHE A 241 -7.73 -2.41 -21.41
N MET A 242 -8.48 -2.62 -20.31
CA MET A 242 -8.07 -2.19 -18.97
C MET A 242 -7.28 -3.30 -18.28
N LYS A 243 -6.13 -2.93 -17.73
CA LYS A 243 -5.36 -3.81 -16.87
C LYS A 243 -6.02 -3.94 -15.50
N ALA A 244 -5.91 -5.11 -14.87
CA ALA A 244 -6.50 -5.37 -13.57
C ALA A 244 -5.98 -4.43 -12.47
N THR A 245 -4.72 -3.99 -12.54
CA THR A 245 -4.15 -2.95 -11.68
C THR A 245 -4.87 -1.61 -11.82
N THR A 246 -5.26 -1.22 -13.05
CA THR A 246 -6.06 -0.01 -13.30
C THR A 246 -7.47 -0.15 -12.73
N MET A 247 -8.08 -1.34 -12.88
CA MET A 247 -9.40 -1.63 -12.33
C MET A 247 -9.40 -1.51 -10.80
N ALA A 248 -8.35 -2.01 -10.12
CA ALA A 248 -8.21 -1.90 -8.67
C ALA A 248 -8.09 -0.44 -8.21
N VAL A 249 -7.34 0.40 -8.94
CA VAL A 249 -7.23 1.84 -8.63
C VAL A 249 -8.55 2.56 -8.81
N ILE A 250 -9.26 2.31 -9.92
CA ILE A 250 -10.57 2.95 -10.17
C ILE A 250 -11.61 2.50 -9.13
N GLY A 251 -11.52 1.27 -8.65
CA GLY A 251 -12.40 0.79 -7.59
C GLY A 251 -12.09 1.41 -6.22
N ALA A 252 -10.94 2.07 -6.05
CA ALA A 252 -10.56 2.77 -4.83
C ALA A 252 -10.96 4.26 -4.84
N ILE A 253 -11.31 4.81 -6.01
CA ILE A 253 -11.84 6.16 -6.21
C ILE A 253 -13.36 6.14 -6.13
#